data_40ee085fadc0c616bca72a7c8b7451ed
#
_entry.id   40ee085fadc0c616bca72a7c8b7451ed
#
_cell.length_a   1.000
_cell.length_b   1.000
_cell.length_c   1.000
_cell.angle_alpha   90.00
_cell.angle_beta   90.00
_cell.angle_gamma   90.00
#
_symmetry.space_group_name_H-M   'P 1'
#
loop_
_entity.id
_entity.type
_entity.pdbx_description
1 polymer ?
#
loop_
_entity_poly.entity_id
_entity_poly.type
_entity_poly.pdbx_seq_one_letter_code
_entity_poly.pdbx_strand_id
1 'polypeptide(L)'
;MQRSLLVLMLCLVSLPVSAAERTSRSRVSANGTFSVRLVEKAAGKCTLEVSKESGPVWTVEQCVGGVDDLYFVSNDGERVWVLYPLAEKGTRKPPGKKNRKVPAWANTVVAVQYDRLGGRVRERGLLEFLGARELQEVRQMEKHLKWLEGLLGVPGKGPRLTDAGRIEFETVGGKSHQLTF
;
A
#
# COMPACT_ATOMS: atom_id res chain seq x y z
N MET A 1 6.68 68.33 27.13
CA MET A 1 5.70 67.48 26.47
C MET A 1 6.46 66.26 25.96
N GLN A 2 6.43 65.14 26.70
CA GLN A 2 7.20 63.92 26.44
C GLN A 2 6.26 62.85 25.88
N ARG A 3 6.40 62.49 24.61
CA ARG A 3 5.57 61.44 23.95
C ARG A 3 6.23 60.10 24.16
N SER A 4 5.67 59.28 25.04
CA SER A 4 6.07 57.87 25.20
C SER A 4 5.51 57.04 24.04
N LEU A 5 6.40 56.48 23.23
CA LEU A 5 6.09 55.52 22.20
C LEU A 5 6.00 54.11 22.86
N LEU A 6 4.82 53.59 22.97
CA LEU A 6 4.56 52.21 23.46
C LEU A 6 4.72 51.28 22.25
N VAL A 7 5.84 50.57 22.17
CA VAL A 7 6.06 49.54 21.17
C VAL A 7 5.41 48.24 21.65
N LEU A 8 4.28 47.90 21.06
CA LEU A 8 3.57 46.66 21.31
C LEU A 8 4.25 45.52 20.52
N MET A 9 5.11 44.74 21.22
CA MET A 9 5.78 43.58 20.64
C MET A 9 4.78 42.42 20.54
N LEU A 10 4.22 42.20 19.35
CA LEU A 10 3.36 41.05 19.06
C LEU A 10 4.21 39.79 18.97
N CYS A 11 4.30 39.01 20.03
CA CYS A 11 4.86 37.65 20.00
C CYS A 11 3.93 36.75 19.20
N LEU A 12 4.25 36.49 17.94
CA LEU A 12 3.67 35.42 17.13
C LEU A 12 4.10 34.08 17.72
N VAL A 13 3.27 33.50 18.59
CA VAL A 13 3.41 32.13 19.05
C VAL A 13 3.00 31.25 17.88
N SER A 14 3.96 30.76 17.11
CA SER A 14 3.74 29.70 16.12
C SER A 14 3.44 28.39 16.87
N LEU A 15 2.15 28.05 17.00
CA LEU A 15 1.73 26.74 17.49
C LEU A 15 2.22 25.69 16.50
N PRO A 16 2.92 24.64 16.95
CA PRO A 16 3.28 23.53 16.07
C PRO A 16 1.98 22.87 15.58
N VAL A 17 1.73 22.95 14.27
CA VAL A 17 0.66 22.17 13.64
C VAL A 17 1.09 20.71 13.71
N SER A 18 0.56 19.99 14.69
CA SER A 18 0.73 18.54 14.75
C SER A 18 0.04 17.94 13.52
N ALA A 19 0.81 17.36 12.62
CA ALA A 19 0.25 16.60 11.51
C ALA A 19 -0.60 15.47 12.08
N ALA A 20 -1.88 15.41 11.68
CA ALA A 20 -2.79 14.37 12.13
C ALA A 20 -2.27 13.00 11.68
N GLU A 21 -2.25 12.05 12.59
CA GLU A 21 -1.91 10.66 12.31
C GLU A 21 -2.91 10.08 11.31
N ARG A 22 -2.42 9.44 10.25
CA ARG A 22 -3.22 8.76 9.24
C ARG A 22 -3.03 7.26 9.38
N THR A 23 -4.11 6.52 9.25
CA THR A 23 -4.08 5.06 9.41
C THR A 23 -4.73 4.39 8.21
N SER A 24 -4.09 3.33 7.69
CA SER A 24 -4.70 2.49 6.68
C SER A 24 -5.91 1.75 7.25
N ARG A 25 -6.76 1.22 6.35
CA ARG A 25 -7.85 0.35 6.77
C ARG A 25 -7.28 -0.90 7.43
N SER A 26 -7.69 -1.18 8.67
CA SER A 26 -7.33 -2.44 9.34
C SER A 26 -7.98 -3.62 8.62
N ARG A 27 -7.23 -4.71 8.44
CA ARG A 27 -7.70 -5.96 7.86
C ARG A 27 -7.33 -7.14 8.75
N VAL A 28 -8.24 -8.08 8.83
CA VAL A 28 -8.14 -9.26 9.68
C VAL A 28 -7.70 -10.46 8.86
N SER A 29 -6.89 -11.37 9.45
CA SER A 29 -6.50 -12.65 8.87
C SER A 29 -7.74 -13.55 8.63
N ALA A 30 -7.61 -14.55 7.76
CA ALA A 30 -8.74 -15.42 7.42
C ALA A 30 -9.32 -16.18 8.64
N ASN A 31 -8.47 -16.55 9.60
CA ASN A 31 -8.88 -17.19 10.85
C ASN A 31 -9.35 -16.20 11.94
N GLY A 32 -9.41 -14.90 11.65
CA GLY A 32 -9.89 -13.88 12.59
C GLY A 32 -8.92 -13.52 13.72
N THR A 33 -7.73 -14.15 13.79
CA THR A 33 -6.84 -14.03 14.94
C THR A 33 -5.96 -12.77 14.93
N PHE A 34 -5.51 -12.36 13.75
CA PHE A 34 -4.57 -11.24 13.57
C PHE A 34 -5.22 -10.13 12.77
N SER A 35 -4.81 -8.91 13.05
CA SER A 35 -5.14 -7.74 12.24
C SER A 35 -3.87 -7.01 11.83
N VAL A 36 -3.90 -6.34 10.67
CA VAL A 36 -2.80 -5.55 10.15
C VAL A 36 -3.26 -4.16 9.79
N ARG A 37 -2.43 -3.15 10.06
CA ARG A 37 -2.61 -1.77 9.62
C ARG A 37 -1.26 -1.07 9.43
N LEU A 38 -1.23 -0.06 8.59
CA LEU A 38 -0.16 0.92 8.52
C LEU A 38 -0.60 2.20 9.22
N VAL A 39 0.28 2.76 10.03
CA VAL A 39 0.10 4.04 10.73
C VAL A 39 1.15 5.01 10.21
N GLU A 40 0.71 6.12 9.63
CA GLU A 40 1.57 7.23 9.20
C GLU A 40 1.49 8.35 10.24
N LYS A 41 2.54 8.51 11.03
CA LYS A 41 2.63 9.51 12.12
C LYS A 41 3.05 10.89 11.60
N ALA A 42 3.83 10.92 10.53
CA ALA A 42 4.25 12.13 9.82
C ALA A 42 4.70 11.71 8.41
N ALA A 43 4.85 12.66 7.50
CA ALA A 43 5.32 12.38 6.15
C ALA A 43 6.63 11.57 6.16
N GLY A 44 6.58 10.37 5.58
CA GLY A 44 7.70 9.44 5.53
C GLY A 44 8.03 8.69 6.83
N LYS A 45 7.20 8.82 7.88
CA LYS A 45 7.33 8.05 9.13
C LYS A 45 6.13 7.15 9.32
N CYS A 46 6.28 5.89 8.98
CA CYS A 46 5.22 4.91 9.08
C CYS A 46 5.61 3.78 10.03
N THR A 47 4.58 3.15 10.59
CA THR A 47 4.69 1.91 11.37
C THR A 47 3.72 0.90 10.78
N LEU A 48 4.22 -0.23 10.30
CA LEU A 48 3.40 -1.40 10.01
C LEU A 48 3.18 -2.15 11.32
N GLU A 49 1.92 -2.40 11.67
CA GLU A 49 1.53 -3.05 12.91
C GLU A 49 0.70 -4.29 12.63
N VAL A 50 1.10 -5.41 13.22
CA VAL A 50 0.28 -6.62 13.32
C VAL A 50 -0.08 -6.84 14.78
N SER A 51 -1.37 -7.01 15.04
CA SER A 51 -1.94 -7.14 16.37
C SER A 51 -2.90 -8.31 16.48
N LYS A 52 -3.13 -8.75 17.73
CA LYS A 52 -4.23 -9.62 18.14
C LYS A 52 -5.19 -8.81 19.01
N GLU A 53 -6.28 -9.43 19.44
CA GLU A 53 -7.19 -8.84 20.42
C GLU A 53 -6.46 -8.42 21.69
N SER A 54 -5.44 -9.18 22.13
CA SER A 54 -4.62 -8.90 23.30
C SER A 54 -3.62 -7.74 23.14
N GLY A 55 -3.47 -7.19 21.93
CA GLY A 55 -2.57 -6.08 21.64
C GLY A 55 -1.57 -6.34 20.49
N PRO A 56 -0.59 -5.45 20.31
CA PRO A 56 0.42 -5.59 19.28
C PRO A 56 1.23 -6.88 19.42
N VAL A 57 1.44 -7.59 18.30
CA VAL A 57 2.29 -8.79 18.22
C VAL A 57 3.68 -8.41 17.74
N TRP A 58 3.73 -7.59 16.68
CA TRP A 58 4.97 -7.00 16.19
C TRP A 58 4.69 -5.70 15.42
N THR A 59 5.71 -4.88 15.36
CA THR A 59 5.69 -3.61 14.61
C THR A 59 6.99 -3.43 13.84
N VAL A 60 6.90 -2.78 12.68
CA VAL A 60 8.06 -2.39 11.87
C VAL A 60 7.98 -0.91 11.57
N GLU A 61 8.97 -0.15 12.02
CA GLU A 61 9.07 1.30 11.76
C GLU A 61 9.61 1.57 10.35
N GLN A 62 8.80 1.27 9.34
CA GLN A 62 9.14 1.42 7.94
C GLN A 62 7.89 1.73 7.12
N CYS A 63 8.00 2.67 6.17
CA CYS A 63 6.96 2.89 5.17
C CYS A 63 7.07 1.80 4.09
N VAL A 64 6.30 0.72 4.25
CA VAL A 64 6.21 -0.39 3.28
C VAL A 64 5.17 -0.13 2.19
N GLY A 65 4.44 0.97 2.31
CA GLY A 65 3.40 1.46 1.42
C GLY A 65 2.75 2.71 1.99
N GLY A 66 1.64 3.14 1.42
CA GLY A 66 0.82 4.26 1.89
C GLY A 66 -0.44 3.80 2.62
N VAL A 67 -1.16 4.74 3.22
CA VAL A 67 -2.43 4.45 3.94
C VAL A 67 -3.55 3.97 3.03
N ASP A 68 -3.44 4.23 1.74
CA ASP A 68 -4.42 3.82 0.72
C ASP A 68 -4.07 2.45 0.09
N ASP A 69 -2.94 1.84 0.46
CA ASP A 69 -2.57 0.52 0.00
C ASP A 69 -3.27 -0.59 0.79
N LEU A 70 -3.21 -1.81 0.27
CA LEU A 70 -3.95 -2.94 0.79
C LEU A 70 -3.02 -3.88 1.55
N TYR A 71 -3.30 -4.05 2.82
CA TYR A 71 -2.53 -4.88 3.74
C TYR A 71 -3.29 -6.16 4.05
N PHE A 72 -2.66 -7.32 3.93
CA PHE A 72 -3.23 -8.62 4.27
C PHE A 72 -2.24 -9.38 5.14
N VAL A 73 -2.70 -9.92 6.25
CA VAL A 73 -1.87 -10.69 7.19
C VAL A 73 -2.19 -12.18 7.09
N SER A 74 -1.14 -13.00 7.20
CA SER A 74 -1.25 -14.46 7.25
C SER A 74 -1.94 -14.97 8.52
N ASN A 75 -2.43 -16.21 8.49
CA ASN A 75 -3.12 -16.82 9.62
C ASN A 75 -2.23 -17.09 10.84
N ASP A 76 -0.91 -17.14 10.66
CA ASP A 76 0.09 -17.25 11.72
C ASP A 76 0.58 -15.88 12.22
N GLY A 77 0.22 -14.79 11.52
CA GLY A 77 0.65 -13.45 11.83
C GLY A 77 2.10 -13.11 11.45
N GLU A 78 2.83 -14.02 10.81
CA GLU A 78 4.26 -13.88 10.53
C GLU A 78 4.56 -13.09 9.25
N ARG A 79 3.56 -12.95 8.35
CA ARG A 79 3.76 -12.34 7.04
C ARG A 79 2.62 -11.38 6.68
N VAL A 80 2.99 -10.33 5.95
CA VAL A 80 2.06 -9.34 5.42
C VAL A 80 2.30 -9.16 3.93
N TRP A 81 1.24 -9.30 3.12
CA TRP A 81 1.22 -8.83 1.75
C TRP A 81 0.75 -7.39 1.70
N VAL A 82 1.47 -6.58 0.96
CA VAL A 82 1.05 -5.22 0.57
C VAL A 82 0.78 -5.23 -0.92
N LEU A 83 -0.45 -4.90 -1.32
CA LEU A 83 -0.83 -4.68 -2.71
C LEU A 83 -0.94 -3.18 -2.94
N TYR A 84 -0.39 -2.72 -4.04
CA TYR A 84 -0.39 -1.32 -4.47
C TYR A 84 -1.44 -1.11 -5.58
N PRO A 85 -2.70 -0.73 -5.25
CA PRO A 85 -3.77 -0.53 -6.24
C PRO A 85 -3.42 0.57 -7.23
N LEU A 86 -2.67 1.55 -6.77
CA LEU A 86 -2.09 2.64 -7.53
C LEU A 86 -0.57 2.49 -7.55
N ALA A 87 -0.09 1.51 -8.34
CA ALA A 87 1.34 1.25 -8.43
C ALA A 87 2.08 2.39 -9.17
N GLU A 88 3.30 2.71 -8.75
CA GLU A 88 4.15 3.65 -9.46
C GLU A 88 4.56 3.10 -10.82
N LYS A 89 4.65 3.97 -11.82
CA LYS A 89 5.11 3.59 -13.15
C LYS A 89 6.56 3.15 -13.13
N GLY A 90 6.84 1.99 -13.73
CA GLY A 90 8.21 1.58 -13.99
C GLY A 90 8.93 2.53 -14.95
N THR A 91 10.20 2.78 -14.68
CA THR A 91 11.03 3.67 -15.50
C THR A 91 11.98 2.91 -16.43
N ARG A 92 12.20 1.61 -16.17
CA ARG A 92 13.12 0.76 -16.92
C ARG A 92 12.36 -0.23 -17.78
N LYS A 93 12.83 -0.47 -18.98
CA LYS A 93 12.30 -1.56 -19.80
C LYS A 93 12.54 -2.90 -19.10
N PRO A 94 11.55 -3.83 -19.11
CA PRO A 94 11.73 -5.13 -18.51
C PRO A 94 12.88 -5.88 -19.22
N PRO A 95 13.71 -6.62 -18.47
CA PRO A 95 14.72 -7.47 -19.06
C PRO A 95 14.06 -8.59 -19.87
N GLY A 96 14.46 -8.80 -21.10
CA GLY A 96 14.09 -9.97 -21.89
C GLY A 96 13.52 -9.69 -23.27
N LYS A 97 13.59 -10.71 -24.06
CA LYS A 97 13.25 -10.95 -25.48
C LYS A 97 12.99 -9.71 -26.34
N LYS A 98 13.89 -9.45 -27.26
CA LYS A 98 13.96 -8.33 -28.22
C LYS A 98 12.67 -8.02 -28.99
N ASN A 99 11.65 -8.88 -28.93
CA ASN A 99 10.42 -8.77 -29.73
C ASN A 99 9.14 -8.46 -28.93
N ARG A 100 9.18 -8.24 -27.62
CA ARG A 100 7.99 -7.79 -26.88
C ARG A 100 7.98 -6.28 -26.79
N LYS A 101 7.01 -5.65 -27.44
CA LYS A 101 6.66 -4.23 -27.26
C LYS A 101 5.99 -4.02 -25.89
N VAL A 102 6.72 -4.36 -24.81
CA VAL A 102 6.24 -4.09 -23.45
C VAL A 102 6.69 -2.67 -23.09
N PRO A 103 5.77 -1.79 -22.72
CA PRO A 103 6.13 -0.43 -22.34
C PRO A 103 6.93 -0.41 -21.04
N ALA A 104 7.82 0.56 -20.88
CA ALA A 104 8.69 0.66 -19.69
C ALA A 104 7.88 0.80 -18.40
N TRP A 105 6.76 1.51 -18.43
CA TRP A 105 5.88 1.70 -17.29
C TRP A 105 5.29 0.41 -16.74
N ALA A 106 5.17 -0.64 -17.54
CA ALA A 106 4.64 -1.93 -17.10
C ALA A 106 5.65 -2.75 -16.27
N ASN A 107 6.93 -2.35 -16.24
CA ASN A 107 7.94 -2.98 -15.40
C ASN A 107 7.91 -2.38 -14.01
N THR A 108 6.86 -2.67 -13.27
CA THR A 108 6.63 -2.16 -11.91
C THR A 108 6.24 -3.28 -10.97
N VAL A 109 6.61 -3.13 -9.70
CA VAL A 109 6.18 -4.01 -8.60
C VAL A 109 4.79 -3.55 -8.15
N VAL A 110 3.86 -4.50 -8.04
CA VAL A 110 2.46 -4.25 -7.67
C VAL A 110 2.04 -4.94 -6.39
N ALA A 111 2.84 -5.89 -5.89
CA ALA A 111 2.64 -6.50 -4.58
C ALA A 111 3.98 -6.93 -3.98
N VAL A 112 4.11 -6.79 -2.66
CA VAL A 112 5.29 -7.20 -1.89
C VAL A 112 4.86 -7.93 -0.63
N GLN A 113 5.51 -9.03 -0.33
CA GLN A 113 5.35 -9.75 0.93
C GLN A 113 6.50 -9.39 1.87
N TYR A 114 6.14 -9.02 3.08
CA TYR A 114 7.08 -8.70 4.16
C TYR A 114 6.98 -9.74 5.28
N ASP A 115 8.10 -9.96 5.96
CA ASP A 115 8.16 -10.69 7.22
C ASP A 115 8.03 -9.74 8.43
N ARG A 116 8.03 -10.31 9.63
CA ARG A 116 7.91 -9.57 10.90
C ARG A 116 9.08 -8.64 11.22
N LEU A 117 10.19 -8.74 10.49
CA LEU A 117 11.35 -7.85 10.61
C LEU A 117 11.33 -6.73 9.55
N GLY A 118 10.30 -6.69 8.70
CA GLY A 118 10.22 -5.74 7.58
C GLY A 118 11.04 -6.15 6.37
N GLY A 119 11.60 -7.35 6.36
CA GLY A 119 12.32 -7.90 5.21
C GLY A 119 11.37 -8.24 4.07
N ARG A 120 11.77 -7.90 2.83
CA ARG A 120 11.02 -8.29 1.62
C ARG A 120 11.27 -9.76 1.33
N VAL A 121 10.23 -10.57 1.42
CA VAL A 121 10.30 -12.03 1.18
C VAL A 121 10.00 -12.37 -0.26
N ARG A 122 9.00 -11.71 -0.86
CA ARG A 122 8.57 -11.90 -2.25
C ARG A 122 8.12 -10.59 -2.85
N GLU A 123 8.35 -10.44 -4.15
CA GLU A 123 7.83 -9.35 -4.94
C GLU A 123 7.06 -9.90 -6.14
N ARG A 124 6.04 -9.19 -6.59
CA ARG A 124 5.25 -9.52 -7.77
C ARG A 124 5.17 -8.31 -8.68
N GLY A 125 5.60 -8.52 -9.92
CA GLY A 125 5.54 -7.52 -10.96
C GLY A 125 4.19 -7.51 -11.67
N LEU A 126 3.81 -6.37 -12.23
CA LEU A 126 2.56 -6.21 -13.00
C LEU A 126 2.45 -7.23 -14.14
N LEU A 127 3.57 -7.53 -14.81
CA LEU A 127 3.63 -8.45 -15.95
C LEU A 127 3.42 -9.93 -15.58
N GLU A 128 3.41 -10.27 -14.30
CA GLU A 128 3.03 -11.61 -13.84
C GLU A 128 1.51 -11.81 -13.88
N PHE A 129 0.76 -10.73 -13.79
CA PHE A 129 -0.70 -10.73 -13.74
C PHE A 129 -1.35 -10.31 -15.06
N LEU A 130 -0.71 -9.40 -15.81
CA LEU A 130 -1.29 -8.84 -17.03
C LEU A 130 -0.54 -9.29 -18.29
N GLY A 131 -1.29 -9.84 -19.23
CA GLY A 131 -0.82 -10.10 -20.60
C GLY A 131 -0.85 -8.84 -21.48
N ALA A 132 -0.35 -8.96 -22.70
CA ALA A 132 -0.23 -7.84 -23.64
C ALA A 132 -1.56 -7.13 -23.97
N ARG A 133 -2.68 -7.86 -23.99
CA ARG A 133 -4.03 -7.29 -24.19
C ARG A 133 -4.47 -6.49 -22.97
N GLU A 134 -4.31 -7.05 -21.79
CA GLU A 134 -4.77 -6.45 -20.54
C GLU A 134 -3.96 -5.21 -20.17
N LEU A 135 -2.71 -5.10 -20.62
CA LEU A 135 -1.93 -3.87 -20.47
C LEU A 135 -2.59 -2.66 -21.16
N GLN A 136 -3.44 -2.88 -22.18
CA GLN A 136 -4.17 -1.80 -22.84
C GLN A 136 -5.33 -1.27 -21.99
N GLU A 137 -5.83 -2.10 -21.06
CA GLU A 137 -6.92 -1.74 -20.14
C GLU A 137 -6.41 -1.00 -18.88
N VAL A 138 -5.08 -1.00 -18.67
CA VAL A 138 -4.49 -0.32 -17.51
C VAL A 138 -4.70 1.18 -17.62
N ARG A 139 -5.38 1.74 -16.63
CA ARG A 139 -5.57 3.19 -16.56
C ARG A 139 -4.29 3.86 -16.07
N GLN A 140 -3.68 4.62 -16.96
CA GLN A 140 -2.47 5.38 -16.67
C GLN A 140 -2.83 6.77 -16.14
N MET A 141 -2.24 7.14 -15.02
CA MET A 141 -2.20 8.49 -14.48
C MET A 141 -0.80 9.09 -14.70
N GLU A 142 -0.54 10.29 -14.23
CA GLU A 142 0.77 10.94 -14.41
C GLU A 142 1.92 10.05 -13.90
N LYS A 143 1.89 9.63 -12.64
CA LYS A 143 2.95 8.83 -11.98
C LYS A 143 2.55 7.41 -11.66
N HIS A 144 1.25 7.09 -11.67
CA HIS A 144 0.71 5.83 -11.18
C HIS A 144 -0.07 5.07 -12.25
N LEU A 145 -0.34 3.80 -11.94
CA LEU A 145 -1.12 2.87 -12.74
C LEU A 145 -2.24 2.29 -11.89
N LYS A 146 -3.48 2.37 -12.37
CA LYS A 146 -4.58 1.57 -11.80
C LYS A 146 -4.67 0.27 -12.59
N TRP A 147 -4.40 -0.85 -11.95
CA TRP A 147 -4.31 -2.17 -12.57
C TRP A 147 -5.30 -3.20 -11.97
N LEU A 148 -5.84 -2.89 -10.79
CA LEU A 148 -6.86 -3.70 -10.14
C LEU A 148 -8.26 -3.25 -10.55
N GLU A 149 -9.16 -4.23 -10.73
CA GLU A 149 -10.58 -3.98 -10.88
C GLU A 149 -11.23 -3.81 -9.49
N GLY A 150 -12.33 -3.07 -9.48
CA GLY A 150 -13.03 -2.73 -8.24
C GLY A 150 -12.35 -1.63 -7.45
N LEU A 151 -13.15 -0.89 -6.69
CA LEU A 151 -12.70 0.08 -5.71
C LEU A 151 -12.73 -0.57 -4.33
N LEU A 152 -11.79 -0.18 -3.49
CA LEU A 152 -11.84 -0.43 -2.06
C LEU A 152 -13.21 -0.04 -1.50
N GLY A 153 -13.91 -1.02 -0.96
CA GLY A 153 -15.18 -0.77 -0.29
C GLY A 153 -16.44 -1.04 -1.11
N VAL A 154 -16.34 -1.43 -2.40
CA VAL A 154 -17.48 -1.95 -3.14
C VAL A 154 -17.64 -3.44 -2.82
N PRO A 155 -18.76 -3.88 -2.21
CA PRO A 155 -18.99 -5.28 -1.91
C PRO A 155 -18.92 -6.13 -3.19
N GLY A 156 -18.16 -7.24 -3.12
CA GLY A 156 -18.05 -8.22 -4.21
C GLY A 156 -17.05 -7.89 -5.32
N LYS A 157 -16.44 -6.70 -5.32
CA LYS A 157 -15.40 -6.33 -6.29
C LYS A 157 -14.21 -5.71 -5.56
N GLY A 158 -13.06 -6.28 -5.72
CA GLY A 158 -11.80 -5.81 -5.14
C GLY A 158 -11.04 -6.89 -4.39
N PRO A 159 -9.79 -6.65 -4.04
CA PRO A 159 -8.95 -7.61 -3.35
C PRO A 159 -9.53 -8.00 -1.99
N ARG A 160 -9.64 -9.31 -1.77
CA ARG A 160 -10.19 -9.90 -0.54
C ARG A 160 -9.35 -11.08 -0.06
N LEU A 161 -9.39 -11.33 1.22
CA LEU A 161 -8.85 -12.54 1.81
C LEU A 161 -9.95 -13.60 1.83
N THR A 162 -9.65 -14.79 1.33
CA THR A 162 -10.55 -15.95 1.37
C THR A 162 -10.43 -16.70 2.69
N ASP A 163 -11.40 -17.52 3.03
CA ASP A 163 -11.37 -18.37 4.23
C ASP A 163 -10.18 -19.35 4.22
N ALA A 164 -9.69 -19.70 3.02
CA ALA A 164 -8.50 -20.51 2.84
C ALA A 164 -7.18 -19.72 3.06
N GLY A 165 -7.23 -18.45 3.44
CA GLY A 165 -6.06 -17.60 3.65
C GLY A 165 -5.36 -17.18 2.36
N ARG A 166 -6.06 -17.16 1.22
CA ARG A 166 -5.52 -16.67 -0.05
C ARG A 166 -6.07 -15.28 -0.34
N ILE A 167 -5.26 -14.43 -0.94
CA ILE A 167 -5.70 -13.11 -1.39
C ILE A 167 -6.19 -13.26 -2.83
N GLU A 168 -7.48 -13.07 -3.04
CA GLU A 168 -8.09 -13.03 -4.38
C GLU A 168 -8.29 -11.59 -4.82
N PHE A 169 -8.02 -11.33 -6.08
CA PHE A 169 -8.27 -10.05 -6.72
C PHE A 169 -8.50 -10.21 -8.22
N GLU A 170 -9.19 -9.24 -8.77
CA GLU A 170 -9.45 -9.15 -10.21
C GLU A 170 -8.62 -8.00 -10.78
N THR A 171 -7.97 -8.25 -11.91
CA THR A 171 -7.22 -7.22 -12.65
C THR A 171 -8.12 -6.55 -13.67
N VAL A 172 -7.73 -5.36 -14.15
CA VAL A 172 -8.31 -4.76 -15.35
C VAL A 172 -8.31 -5.80 -16.48
N GLY A 173 -9.43 -5.92 -17.20
CA GLY A 173 -9.64 -6.99 -18.17
C GLY A 173 -10.32 -8.25 -17.62
N GLY A 174 -10.72 -8.24 -16.35
CA GLY A 174 -11.64 -9.22 -15.76
C GLY A 174 -11.02 -10.57 -15.40
N LYS A 175 -9.69 -10.68 -15.28
CA LYS A 175 -9.04 -11.91 -14.82
C LYS A 175 -8.86 -11.93 -13.31
N SER A 176 -9.26 -13.05 -12.71
CA SER A 176 -9.03 -13.33 -11.30
C SER A 176 -7.67 -13.97 -11.06
N HIS A 177 -7.00 -13.52 -10.00
CA HIS A 177 -5.71 -13.98 -9.55
C HIS A 177 -5.72 -14.28 -8.06
N GLN A 178 -4.75 -15.09 -7.61
CA GLN A 178 -4.58 -15.42 -6.21
C GLN A 178 -3.12 -15.25 -5.78
N LEU A 179 -2.91 -14.73 -4.57
CA LEU A 179 -1.64 -14.77 -3.87
C LEU A 179 -1.78 -15.64 -2.62
N THR A 180 -0.73 -16.41 -2.34
CA THR A 180 -0.59 -17.23 -1.12
C THR A 180 0.51 -16.65 -0.25
N PHE A 181 0.40 -16.83 1.06
CA PHE A 181 1.43 -16.46 2.02
C PHE A 181 2.63 -17.41 2.00
#